data_e83c9d06763d4ff26adf6a05f1c193ff
#
_entry.id   e83c9d06763d4ff26adf6a05f1c193ff
#
_cell.length_a   1.000
_cell.length_b   1.000
_cell.length_c   1.000
_cell.angle_alpha   90.00
_cell.angle_beta   90.00
_cell.angle_gamma   90.00
#
_symmetry.space_group_name_H-M   'P 1'
#
loop_
_entity.id
_entity.type
_entity.pdbx_description
1 polymer ?
#
loop_
_entity_poly.entity_id
_entity_poly.type
_entity_poly.pdbx_seq_one_letter_code
_entity_poly.pdbx_strand_id
1 'polypeptide(L)'
;EPGAWMSTNVYDGKLRRRIERNYRWSGSAWVQTNEVRFVYDGNVALQERNEFNVPSLTLTRGMDLSGSFQGAGGIGGLLALSDHKSRILDHSYFHADGNGNVTALADTNQNVVARYLYDPFGNPLSISGPKAALNRYRFSSKPVHELSGMYDYLFRWYTPELQRWDNRDPLNEVGGIN
;
A
#
# COMPACT_ATOMS: atom_id res chain seq x y z
N GLU A 1 8.52 25.46 4.74
CA GLU A 1 7.25 26.08 4.36
C GLU A 1 6.09 25.45 5.14
N PRO A 2 5.04 26.20 5.51
CA PRO A 2 3.85 25.63 6.12
C PRO A 2 3.26 24.54 5.22
N GLY A 3 2.93 23.37 5.80
CA GLY A 3 2.42 22.23 5.05
C GLY A 3 3.48 21.27 4.49
N ALA A 4 4.77 21.57 4.64
CA ALA A 4 5.82 20.62 4.29
C ALA A 4 5.66 19.30 5.07
N TRP A 5 5.96 18.20 4.42
CA TRP A 5 5.91 16.86 5.00
C TRP A 5 7.25 16.14 4.87
N MET A 6 7.46 15.17 5.71
CA MET A 6 8.62 14.28 5.68
C MET A 6 8.16 12.87 6.04
N SER A 7 8.73 11.87 5.41
CA SER A 7 8.54 10.48 5.79
C SER A 7 9.88 9.80 6.05
N THR A 8 9.95 8.98 7.10
CA THR A 8 11.12 8.17 7.42
C THR A 8 10.73 6.70 7.47
N ASN A 9 11.61 5.83 6.96
CA ASN A 9 11.37 4.41 6.89
C ASN A 9 12.46 3.62 7.62
N VAL A 10 12.06 2.55 8.33
CA VAL A 10 12.97 1.57 8.92
C VAL A 10 12.78 0.24 8.21
N TYR A 11 13.87 -0.37 7.78
CA TYR A 11 13.88 -1.62 7.05
C TYR A 11 14.50 -2.74 7.89
N ASP A 12 14.09 -3.99 7.66
CA ASP A 12 14.73 -5.17 8.24
C ASP A 12 15.89 -5.68 7.36
N GLY A 13 16.58 -6.74 7.82
CA GLY A 13 17.69 -7.34 7.10
C GLY A 13 17.32 -8.00 5.75
N LYS A 14 16.02 -8.08 5.41
CA LYS A 14 15.50 -8.50 4.10
C LYS A 14 15.04 -7.33 3.25
N LEU A 15 15.41 -6.10 3.61
CA LEU A 15 15.02 -4.85 2.97
C LEU A 15 13.51 -4.59 2.94
N ARG A 16 12.73 -5.24 3.82
CA ARG A 16 11.30 -4.99 3.94
C ARG A 16 11.07 -3.82 4.87
N ARG A 17 10.21 -2.87 4.49
CA ARG A 17 9.85 -1.71 5.31
C ARG A 17 9.06 -2.16 6.55
N ARG A 18 9.65 -2.02 7.73
CA ARG A 18 9.04 -2.41 9.00
C ARG A 18 8.30 -1.29 9.68
N ILE A 19 8.75 -0.05 9.53
CA ILE A 19 8.14 1.13 10.12
C ILE A 19 8.15 2.26 9.10
N GLU A 20 7.04 2.95 8.97
CA GLU A 20 6.87 4.21 8.25
C GLU A 20 6.44 5.26 9.26
N ARG A 21 7.12 6.41 9.34
CA ARG A 21 6.74 7.57 10.16
C ARG A 21 6.54 8.78 9.28
N ASN A 22 5.41 9.42 9.43
CA ASN A 22 5.06 10.62 8.70
C ASN A 22 5.05 11.83 9.63
N TYR A 23 5.56 12.95 9.13
CA TYR A 23 5.71 14.20 9.88
C TYR A 23 5.14 15.37 9.08
N ARG A 24 4.68 16.39 9.78
CA ARG A 24 4.31 17.69 9.22
C ARG A 24 5.13 18.79 9.89
N TRP A 25 5.52 19.79 9.11
CA TRP A 25 6.20 20.97 9.63
C TRP A 25 5.19 21.89 10.30
N SER A 26 5.37 22.19 11.59
CA SER A 26 4.50 23.07 12.39
C SER A 26 4.78 24.56 12.21
N GLY A 27 5.84 24.92 11.49
CA GLY A 27 6.40 26.28 11.44
C GLY A 27 7.69 26.43 12.25
N SER A 28 7.91 25.57 13.25
CA SER A 28 9.09 25.57 14.13
C SER A 28 9.73 24.20 14.31
N ALA A 29 8.97 23.11 14.14
CA ALA A 29 9.45 21.73 14.34
C ALA A 29 8.73 20.73 13.44
N TRP A 30 9.37 19.59 13.21
CA TRP A 30 8.73 18.42 12.63
C TRP A 30 7.90 17.68 13.69
N VAL A 31 6.60 17.59 13.47
CA VAL A 31 5.66 16.89 14.36
C VAL A 31 5.25 15.59 13.70
N GLN A 32 5.45 14.47 14.40
CA GLN A 32 5.00 13.14 13.92
C GLN A 32 3.47 13.14 13.89
N THR A 33 2.92 12.77 12.73
CA THR A 33 1.47 12.70 12.50
C THR A 33 0.96 11.28 12.46
N ASN A 34 1.81 10.32 12.08
CA ASN A 34 1.43 8.92 11.95
C ASN A 34 2.66 8.00 12.07
N GLU A 35 2.46 6.80 12.59
CA GLU A 35 3.41 5.68 12.50
C GLU A 35 2.66 4.42 12.12
N VAL A 36 3.17 3.73 11.10
CA VAL A 36 2.65 2.43 10.66
C VAL A 36 3.76 1.40 10.76
N ARG A 37 3.47 0.28 11.41
CA ARG A 37 4.35 -0.88 11.52
C ARG A 37 3.79 -2.02 10.69
N PHE A 38 4.65 -2.67 9.90
CA PHE A 38 4.26 -3.73 8.99
C PHE A 38 4.67 -5.10 9.49
N VAL A 39 3.75 -6.06 9.43
CA VAL A 39 3.99 -7.48 9.66
C VAL A 39 3.89 -8.21 8.32
N TYR A 40 4.89 -9.02 8.02
CA TYR A 40 5.01 -9.71 6.73
C TYR A 40 4.96 -11.23 6.91
N ASP A 41 4.42 -11.90 5.90
CA ASP A 41 4.75 -13.28 5.57
C ASP A 41 5.56 -13.27 4.27
N GLY A 42 6.82 -13.77 4.35
CA GLY A 42 7.75 -13.62 3.22
C GLY A 42 7.89 -12.15 2.80
N ASN A 43 7.48 -11.83 1.60
CA ASN A 43 7.58 -10.50 0.98
C ASN A 43 6.23 -9.75 0.90
N VAL A 44 5.14 -10.33 1.38
CA VAL A 44 3.83 -9.66 1.38
C VAL A 44 3.43 -9.22 2.78
N ALA A 45 2.97 -7.98 2.91
CA ALA A 45 2.42 -7.48 4.16
C ALA A 45 1.08 -8.15 4.46
N LEU A 46 0.92 -8.62 5.70
CA LEU A 46 -0.32 -9.19 6.23
C LEU A 46 -1.03 -8.28 7.20
N GLN A 47 -0.30 -7.40 7.89
CA GLN A 47 -0.91 -6.56 8.91
C GLN A 47 -0.17 -5.23 9.00
N GLU A 48 -0.94 -4.18 9.21
CA GLU A 48 -0.48 -2.87 9.63
C GLU A 48 -0.85 -2.65 11.11
N ARG A 49 0.07 -2.06 11.87
CA ARG A 49 -0.10 -1.76 13.29
C ARG A 49 0.24 -0.29 13.55
N ASN A 50 -0.33 0.27 14.58
CA ASN A 50 -0.01 1.63 15.02
C ASN A 50 1.29 1.69 15.85
N GLU A 51 1.62 2.87 16.36
CA GLU A 51 2.80 3.15 17.19
C GLU A 51 2.84 2.34 18.51
N PHE A 52 1.68 1.91 19.00
CA PHE A 52 1.55 1.05 20.20
C PHE A 52 1.60 -0.44 19.87
N ASN A 53 1.91 -0.77 18.60
CA ASN A 53 1.94 -2.16 18.10
C ASN A 53 0.57 -2.87 18.17
N VAL A 54 -0.51 -2.09 18.15
CA VAL A 54 -1.89 -2.60 18.07
C VAL A 54 -2.28 -2.73 16.60
N PRO A 55 -2.90 -3.85 16.16
CA PRO A 55 -3.40 -3.98 14.80
C PRO A 55 -4.34 -2.84 14.42
N SER A 56 -4.09 -2.22 13.28
CA SER A 56 -4.98 -1.22 12.66
C SER A 56 -5.65 -1.77 11.42
N LEU A 57 -4.95 -2.62 10.68
CA LEU A 57 -5.42 -3.24 9.45
C LEU A 57 -4.87 -4.65 9.31
N THR A 58 -5.71 -5.61 8.90
CA THR A 58 -5.27 -6.96 8.52
C THR A 58 -5.68 -7.25 7.08
N LEU A 59 -4.77 -7.86 6.32
CA LEU A 59 -4.94 -8.24 4.93
C LEU A 59 -5.04 -9.75 4.83
N THR A 60 -6.15 -10.24 4.30
CA THR A 60 -6.28 -11.65 3.88
C THR A 60 -5.78 -11.75 2.44
N ARG A 61 -4.89 -12.72 2.21
CA ARG A 61 -4.29 -12.95 0.90
C ARG A 61 -4.53 -14.37 0.42
N GLY A 62 -4.66 -14.52 -0.89
CA GLY A 62 -4.71 -15.78 -1.62
C GLY A 62 -3.55 -15.89 -2.60
N MET A 63 -3.71 -16.75 -3.60
CA MET A 63 -2.76 -16.89 -4.70
C MET A 63 -2.74 -15.60 -5.51
N ASP A 64 -1.56 -15.18 -5.93
CA ASP A 64 -1.37 -14.04 -6.81
C ASP A 64 -1.48 -14.44 -8.30
N LEU A 65 -1.24 -13.52 -9.22
CA LEU A 65 -1.35 -13.77 -10.67
C LEU A 65 -0.42 -14.88 -11.20
N SER A 66 0.60 -15.29 -10.43
CA SER A 66 1.45 -16.42 -10.78
C SER A 66 0.84 -17.80 -10.46
N GLY A 67 -0.33 -17.83 -9.80
CA GLY A 67 -0.91 -19.05 -9.26
C GLY A 67 -0.20 -19.58 -8.01
N SER A 68 0.68 -18.77 -7.40
CA SER A 68 1.33 -19.05 -6.12
C SER A 68 1.04 -17.94 -5.11
N PHE A 69 1.52 -18.09 -3.87
CA PHE A 69 1.25 -17.09 -2.84
C PHE A 69 2.02 -15.77 -3.06
N GLN A 70 3.22 -15.82 -3.65
CA GLN A 70 4.11 -14.67 -3.77
C GLN A 70 4.93 -14.60 -5.07
N GLY A 71 4.70 -15.48 -6.04
CA GLY A 71 5.52 -15.55 -7.26
C GLY A 71 5.42 -14.31 -8.13
N ALA A 72 4.27 -13.62 -8.13
CA ALA A 72 4.09 -12.30 -8.73
C ALA A 72 4.20 -11.15 -7.69
N GLY A 73 4.87 -11.37 -6.56
CA GLY A 73 5.02 -10.38 -5.50
C GLY A 73 3.69 -10.00 -4.82
N GLY A 74 2.69 -10.90 -4.84
CA GLY A 74 1.37 -10.71 -4.24
C GLY A 74 0.40 -9.87 -5.08
N ILE A 75 0.71 -9.60 -6.36
CA ILE A 75 -0.16 -8.86 -7.29
C ILE A 75 -1.40 -9.69 -7.61
N GLY A 76 -2.59 -9.12 -7.39
CA GLY A 76 -3.87 -9.82 -7.56
C GLY A 76 -4.24 -10.76 -6.42
N GLY A 77 -3.37 -10.95 -5.42
CA GLY A 77 -3.58 -11.87 -4.31
C GLY A 77 -4.31 -11.29 -3.10
N LEU A 78 -4.81 -10.06 -3.15
CA LEU A 78 -5.59 -9.45 -2.06
C LEU A 78 -7.03 -9.93 -2.09
N LEU A 79 -7.51 -10.54 -1.00
CA LEU A 79 -8.88 -11.04 -0.87
C LEU A 79 -9.75 -10.16 0.01
N ALA A 80 -9.28 -9.84 1.22
CA ALA A 80 -10.04 -9.05 2.17
C ALA A 80 -9.13 -8.15 3.02
N LEU A 81 -9.74 -7.09 3.50
CA LEU A 81 -9.19 -6.09 4.41
C LEU A 81 -10.08 -6.07 5.65
N SER A 82 -9.46 -6.16 6.83
CA SER A 82 -10.15 -6.06 8.11
C SER A 82 -9.65 -4.81 8.84
N ASP A 83 -10.54 -3.85 9.05
CA ASP A 83 -10.25 -2.62 9.81
C ASP A 83 -10.48 -2.87 11.31
N HIS A 84 -9.46 -2.64 12.12
CA HIS A 84 -9.49 -2.80 13.58
C HIS A 84 -9.68 -1.47 14.33
N LYS A 85 -9.84 -0.34 13.62
CA LYS A 85 -9.96 0.99 14.24
C LYS A 85 -11.34 1.20 14.86
N SER A 86 -12.35 0.46 14.40
CA SER A 86 -13.70 0.51 14.94
C SER A 86 -13.89 -0.52 16.07
N ARG A 87 -14.90 -0.31 16.92
CA ARG A 87 -15.27 -1.23 17.99
C ARG A 87 -15.74 -2.61 17.48
N ILE A 88 -16.25 -2.65 16.24
CA ILE A 88 -16.68 -3.85 15.54
C ILE A 88 -15.72 -4.02 14.39
N LEU A 89 -15.14 -5.22 14.25
CA LEU A 89 -14.25 -5.55 13.15
C LEU A 89 -14.99 -5.39 11.83
N ASP A 90 -14.48 -4.50 10.99
CA ASP A 90 -15.12 -4.15 9.72
C ASP A 90 -14.35 -4.78 8.55
N HIS A 91 -15.03 -5.62 7.79
CA HIS A 91 -14.47 -6.33 6.66
C HIS A 91 -14.84 -5.68 5.33
N SER A 92 -13.90 -5.64 4.42
CA SER A 92 -14.13 -5.28 3.02
C SER A 92 -13.39 -6.26 2.11
N TYR A 93 -13.99 -6.61 0.98
CA TYR A 93 -13.47 -7.56 0.02
C TYR A 93 -12.91 -6.83 -1.18
N PHE A 94 -11.72 -7.23 -1.62
CA PHE A 94 -11.05 -6.65 -2.78
C PHE A 94 -11.64 -7.18 -4.07
N HIS A 95 -11.84 -6.28 -5.02
CA HIS A 95 -12.05 -6.58 -6.42
C HIS A 95 -10.87 -6.03 -7.22
N ALA A 96 -10.22 -6.86 -8.01
CA ALA A 96 -9.11 -6.49 -8.88
C ALA A 96 -9.44 -6.79 -10.34
N ASP A 97 -8.81 -6.05 -11.25
CA ASP A 97 -8.83 -6.37 -12.68
C ASP A 97 -7.86 -7.52 -13.03
N GLY A 98 -7.79 -7.89 -14.32
CA GLY A 98 -6.91 -8.96 -14.81
C GLY A 98 -5.41 -8.70 -14.63
N ASN A 99 -5.00 -7.46 -14.36
CA ASN A 99 -3.62 -7.07 -14.08
C ASN A 99 -3.33 -6.98 -12.57
N GLY A 100 -4.32 -7.30 -11.73
CA GLY A 100 -4.20 -7.23 -10.28
C GLY A 100 -4.30 -5.81 -9.71
N ASN A 101 -4.80 -4.83 -10.49
CA ASN A 101 -5.10 -3.51 -9.95
C ASN A 101 -6.38 -3.58 -9.14
N VAL A 102 -6.37 -3.06 -7.92
CA VAL A 102 -7.57 -2.98 -7.09
C VAL A 102 -8.50 -1.93 -7.69
N THR A 103 -9.69 -2.33 -8.13
CA THR A 103 -10.68 -1.46 -8.77
C THR A 103 -11.83 -1.11 -7.84
N ALA A 104 -12.13 -1.95 -6.84
CA ALA A 104 -13.17 -1.69 -5.87
C ALA A 104 -12.95 -2.42 -4.53
N LEU A 105 -13.65 -1.94 -3.48
CA LEU A 105 -13.92 -2.68 -2.26
C LEU A 105 -15.43 -2.84 -2.10
N ALA A 106 -15.86 -4.04 -1.70
CA ALA A 106 -17.23 -4.32 -1.29
C ALA A 106 -17.29 -4.65 0.21
N ASP A 107 -18.31 -4.20 0.91
CA ASP A 107 -18.56 -4.55 2.30
C ASP A 107 -19.25 -5.93 2.44
N THR A 108 -19.53 -6.33 3.68
CA THR A 108 -20.23 -7.60 3.98
C THR A 108 -21.70 -7.61 3.52
N ASN A 109 -22.28 -6.44 3.22
CA ASN A 109 -23.63 -6.30 2.67
C ASN A 109 -23.62 -6.22 1.14
N GLN A 110 -22.47 -6.48 0.50
CA GLN A 110 -22.26 -6.41 -0.94
C GLN A 110 -22.36 -4.98 -1.54
N ASN A 111 -22.32 -3.95 -0.70
CA ASN A 111 -22.25 -2.57 -1.19
C ASN A 111 -20.82 -2.26 -1.63
N VAL A 112 -20.67 -1.56 -2.75
CA VAL A 112 -19.37 -1.03 -3.15
C VAL A 112 -19.05 0.20 -2.31
N VAL A 113 -18.03 0.07 -1.45
CA VAL A 113 -17.62 1.10 -0.47
C VAL A 113 -16.36 1.87 -0.87
N ALA A 114 -15.68 1.42 -1.92
CA ALA A 114 -14.61 2.16 -2.58
C ALA A 114 -14.54 1.80 -4.06
N ARG A 115 -14.14 2.77 -4.90
CA ARG A 115 -13.85 2.58 -6.32
C ARG A 115 -12.55 3.30 -6.68
N TYR A 116 -11.77 2.70 -7.56
CA TYR A 116 -10.51 3.23 -8.06
C TYR A 116 -10.44 3.06 -9.57
N LEU A 117 -10.08 4.11 -10.26
CA LEU A 117 -9.82 4.10 -11.70
C LEU A 117 -8.41 4.66 -11.92
N TYR A 118 -7.64 4.00 -12.76
CA TYR A 118 -6.25 4.38 -13.06
C TYR A 118 -6.06 4.60 -14.55
N ASP A 119 -5.07 5.40 -14.90
CA ASP A 119 -4.48 5.36 -16.22
C ASP A 119 -3.61 4.09 -16.40
N PRO A 120 -3.08 3.80 -17.60
CA PRO A 120 -2.23 2.63 -17.82
C PRO A 120 -0.95 2.58 -16.98
N PHE A 121 -0.54 3.69 -16.38
CA PHE A 121 0.68 3.82 -15.60
C PHE A 121 0.44 3.83 -14.08
N GLY A 122 -0.82 3.78 -13.66
CA GLY A 122 -1.18 3.71 -12.25
C GLY A 122 -1.50 5.05 -11.59
N ASN A 123 -1.55 6.16 -12.37
CA ASN A 123 -2.06 7.41 -11.84
C ASN A 123 -3.55 7.28 -11.55
N PRO A 124 -4.03 7.70 -10.37
CA PRO A 124 -5.45 7.65 -10.07
C PRO A 124 -6.20 8.71 -10.89
N LEU A 125 -7.12 8.27 -11.75
CA LEU A 125 -8.05 9.11 -12.48
C LEU A 125 -9.31 9.42 -11.66
N SER A 126 -9.72 8.46 -10.80
CA SER A 126 -10.84 8.63 -9.88
C SER A 126 -10.66 7.74 -8.65
N ILE A 127 -10.94 8.32 -7.48
CA ILE A 127 -11.00 7.62 -6.20
C ILE A 127 -12.29 8.07 -5.52
N SER A 128 -13.18 7.15 -5.18
CA SER A 128 -14.48 7.47 -4.58
C SER A 128 -14.96 6.40 -3.62
N GLY A 129 -15.90 6.77 -2.74
CA GLY A 129 -16.53 5.90 -1.76
C GLY A 129 -16.04 6.14 -0.32
N PRO A 130 -16.86 5.77 0.68
CA PRO A 130 -16.61 6.10 2.07
C PRO A 130 -15.36 5.42 2.66
N LYS A 131 -14.91 4.29 2.10
CA LYS A 131 -13.71 3.57 2.53
C LYS A 131 -12.53 3.72 1.57
N ALA A 132 -12.63 4.58 0.57
CA ALA A 132 -11.57 4.73 -0.43
C ALA A 132 -10.23 5.20 0.17
N ALA A 133 -10.26 6.06 1.19
CA ALA A 133 -9.07 6.53 1.90
C ALA A 133 -8.50 5.49 2.89
N LEU A 134 -9.30 4.51 3.34
CA LEU A 134 -8.83 3.46 4.24
C LEU A 134 -7.84 2.54 3.55
N ASN A 135 -8.08 2.22 2.28
CA ASN A 135 -7.27 1.28 1.52
C ASN A 135 -6.13 1.99 0.80
N ARG A 136 -4.91 1.62 1.17
CA ARG A 136 -3.69 2.06 0.48
C ARG A 136 -3.21 1.08 -0.61
N TYR A 137 -3.74 -0.15 -0.67
CA TYR A 137 -3.37 -1.16 -1.66
C TYR A 137 -4.20 -0.96 -2.93
N ARG A 138 -3.55 -0.49 -4.02
CA ARG A 138 -4.23 0.01 -5.21
C ARG A 138 -3.67 -0.60 -6.48
N PHE A 139 -2.97 0.18 -7.31
CA PHE A 139 -2.37 -0.26 -8.56
C PHE A 139 -1.40 -1.42 -8.32
N SER A 140 -1.48 -2.49 -9.14
CA SER A 140 -0.72 -3.74 -8.98
C SER A 140 -0.81 -4.35 -7.57
N SER A 141 -1.91 -4.13 -6.84
CA SER A 141 -2.07 -4.55 -5.43
C SER A 141 -0.97 -4.03 -4.50
N LYS A 142 -0.26 -2.95 -4.87
CA LYS A 142 0.83 -2.36 -4.10
C LYS A 142 0.32 -1.21 -3.22
N PRO A 143 0.92 -1.03 -2.04
CA PRO A 143 0.55 0.09 -1.18
C PRO A 143 1.07 1.40 -1.75
N VAL A 144 0.21 2.40 -1.82
CA VAL A 144 0.59 3.78 -2.13
C VAL A 144 1.05 4.48 -0.86
N HIS A 145 2.11 5.26 -0.95
CA HIS A 145 2.50 6.22 0.07
C HIS A 145 1.66 7.49 -0.10
N GLU A 146 0.78 7.75 0.86
CA GLU A 146 -0.28 8.76 0.72
C GLU A 146 0.23 10.19 0.50
N LEU A 147 1.41 10.53 1.03
CA LEU A 147 1.96 11.89 0.92
C LEU A 147 2.68 12.14 -0.40
N SER A 148 3.28 11.10 -1.01
CA SER A 148 4.04 11.24 -2.26
C SER A 148 3.32 10.69 -3.48
N GLY A 149 2.28 9.86 -3.31
CA GLY A 149 1.63 9.15 -4.42
C GLY A 149 2.43 7.98 -5.00
N MET A 150 3.65 7.73 -4.50
CA MET A 150 4.49 6.63 -4.96
C MET A 150 3.97 5.28 -4.49
N TYR A 151 4.18 4.22 -5.30
CA TYR A 151 3.88 2.85 -4.94
C TYR A 151 5.12 2.12 -4.42
N ASP A 152 4.96 1.41 -3.29
CA ASP A 152 6.00 0.58 -2.69
C ASP A 152 5.95 -0.84 -3.28
N TYR A 153 6.92 -1.16 -4.13
CA TYR A 153 7.13 -2.51 -4.68
C TYR A 153 8.14 -3.32 -3.85
N LEU A 154 8.23 -3.06 -2.54
CA LEU A 154 9.10 -3.69 -1.55
C LEU A 154 10.57 -3.24 -1.66
N PHE A 155 11.20 -3.42 -2.81
CA PHE A 155 12.62 -3.09 -3.06
C PHE A 155 12.79 -1.80 -3.86
N ARG A 156 11.71 -1.32 -4.46
CA ARG A 156 11.72 -0.15 -5.36
C ARG A 156 10.48 0.70 -5.14
N TRP A 157 10.66 1.99 -5.27
CA TRP A 157 9.58 2.96 -5.34
C TRP A 157 9.26 3.26 -6.80
N TYR A 158 7.98 3.24 -7.13
CA TYR A 158 7.48 3.57 -8.44
C TYR A 158 6.68 4.87 -8.40
N THR A 159 7.07 5.84 -9.23
CA THR A 159 6.37 7.12 -9.41
C THR A 159 5.51 7.05 -10.65
N PRO A 160 4.18 6.88 -10.52
CA PRO A 160 3.29 6.74 -11.67
C PRO A 160 3.26 8.00 -12.55
N GLU A 161 3.32 9.18 -11.96
CA GLU A 161 3.35 10.48 -12.66
C GLU A 161 4.55 10.58 -13.61
N LEU A 162 5.70 10.07 -13.22
CA LEU A 162 6.92 10.06 -14.01
C LEU A 162 7.12 8.75 -14.77
N GLN A 163 6.25 7.76 -14.59
CA GLN A 163 6.28 6.44 -15.24
C GLN A 163 7.60 5.70 -15.04
N ARG A 164 8.24 5.89 -13.89
CA ARG A 164 9.58 5.34 -13.64
C ARG A 164 9.77 4.86 -12.20
N TRP A 165 10.83 4.09 -12.02
CA TRP A 165 11.37 3.74 -10.72
C TRP A 165 12.26 4.87 -10.19
N ASP A 166 12.13 5.21 -8.90
CA ASP A 166 12.94 6.26 -8.27
C ASP A 166 14.31 5.78 -7.81
N ASN A 167 14.49 4.48 -7.65
CA ASN A 167 15.76 3.91 -7.25
C ASN A 167 16.18 2.79 -8.23
N ARG A 168 17.49 2.56 -8.32
CA ARG A 168 18.06 1.50 -9.14
C ARG A 168 17.54 0.12 -8.74
N ASP A 169 17.49 -0.79 -9.70
CA ASP A 169 17.20 -2.19 -9.43
C ASP A 169 18.27 -2.78 -8.50
N PRO A 170 17.89 -3.46 -7.39
CA PRO A 170 18.84 -4.16 -6.53
C PRO A 170 19.68 -5.23 -7.26
N LEU A 171 19.16 -5.76 -8.39
CA LEU A 171 19.88 -6.69 -9.25
C LEU A 171 20.83 -5.99 -10.24
N ASN A 172 20.88 -4.66 -10.24
CA ASN A 172 21.62 -3.85 -11.18
C ASN A 172 21.30 -4.23 -12.66
N GLU A 173 22.31 -4.25 -13.54
CA GLU A 173 22.15 -4.55 -14.96
C GLU A 173 21.75 -6.01 -15.26
N VAL A 174 21.89 -6.93 -14.30
CA VAL A 174 21.42 -8.31 -14.41
C VAL A 174 19.91 -8.38 -14.50
N GLY A 175 19.21 -7.40 -13.89
CA GLY A 175 17.76 -7.25 -13.96
C GLY A 175 17.24 -6.54 -15.22
N GLY A 176 18.11 -6.10 -16.12
CA GLY A 176 17.80 -5.30 -17.31
C GLY A 176 18.20 -3.83 -17.17
N ILE A 177 18.21 -3.11 -18.29
CA ILE A 177 18.47 -1.66 -18.30
C ILE A 177 17.19 -0.94 -17.80
N ASN A 178 17.34 -0.04 -16.84
CA ASN A 178 16.25 0.81 -16.35
C ASN A 178 15.89 1.92 -17.32
#